data_578d47a6b9bf658d937843cc81c01c51
#
_entry.id   578d47a6b9bf658d937843cc81c01c51
#
_cell.length_a   1.000
_cell.length_b   1.000
_cell.length_c   1.000
_cell.angle_alpha   90.00
_cell.angle_beta   90.00
_cell.angle_gamma   90.00
#
_symmetry.space_group_name_H-M   'P 1'
#
loop_
_entity.id
_entity.type
_entity.pdbx_description
1 polymer ?
#
loop_
_entity_poly.entity_id
_entity_poly.type
_entity_poly.pdbx_seq_one_letter_code
_entity_poly.pdbx_strand_id
1 'polypeptide(L)' 'MQIEYSKKAVKYINSADKLTKKRLKEAIEKIPLGDIKRLKGINEAYRLRVGDLRVLFSMKNDIIYIENIIPRGQAYKRL' A
#
# COMPACT_ATOMS: atom_id res chain seq x y z
N MET A 1 -7.46 -3.62 13.69
CA MET A 1 -6.74 -4.38 12.67
C MET A 1 -5.25 -4.27 12.87
N GLN A 2 -4.53 -5.33 12.63
CA GLN A 2 -3.08 -5.33 12.70
C GLN A 2 -2.51 -5.03 11.32
N ILE A 3 -1.45 -4.23 11.28
CA ILE A 3 -0.80 -3.88 10.01
C ILE A 3 0.61 -4.44 10.02
N GLU A 4 0.92 -5.18 8.96
CA GLU A 4 2.26 -5.74 8.77
C GLU A 4 2.83 -5.25 7.45
N TYR A 5 4.15 -5.15 7.37
CA TYR A 5 4.84 -4.62 6.20
C TYR A 5 5.83 -5.62 5.65
N SER A 6 5.86 -5.75 4.33
CA SER A 6 6.89 -6.54 3.67
C SER A 6 8.23 -5.82 3.74
N LYS A 7 9.30 -6.54 3.46
CA LYS A 7 10.64 -5.93 3.40
C LYS A 7 10.70 -4.85 2.34
N LYS A 8 10.06 -5.07 1.20
CA LYS A 8 10.02 -4.07 0.13
C LYS A 8 9.31 -2.80 0.58
N ALA A 9 8.19 -2.94 1.28
CA ALA A 9 7.44 -1.80 1.77
C ALA A 9 8.25 -1.01 2.79
N VAL A 10 8.86 -1.71 3.74
CA VAL A 10 9.71 -1.06 4.76
C VAL A 10 10.85 -0.30 4.09
N LYS A 11 11.50 -0.93 3.14
CA LYS A 11 12.62 -0.31 2.43
C LYS A 11 12.18 0.96 1.70
N TYR A 12 11.04 0.90 1.04
CA TYR A 12 10.52 2.08 0.35
C TYR A 12 10.23 3.21 1.33
N ILE A 13 9.53 2.90 2.41
CA ILE A 13 9.18 3.91 3.41
C ILE A 13 10.42 4.53 4.01
N ASN A 14 11.42 3.71 4.34
CA ASN A 14 12.65 4.21 4.95
C ASN A 14 13.45 5.12 4.02
N SER A 15 13.32 4.92 2.71
CA SER A 15 14.05 5.76 1.74
C SER A 15 13.25 6.98 1.30
N ALA A 16 12.00 7.10 1.69
CA ALA A 16 11.16 8.23 1.31
C ALA A 16 11.51 9.46 2.17
N ASP A 17 11.18 10.64 1.63
CA ASP A 17 11.37 11.86 2.39
C ASP A 17 10.33 11.94 3.53
N LYS A 18 10.55 12.87 4.46
CA LYS A 18 9.71 13.00 5.65
C LYS A 18 8.24 13.17 5.34
N LEU A 19 7.92 14.01 4.40
CA LEU A 19 6.53 14.30 4.06
C LEU A 19 5.86 13.08 3.47
N THR A 20 6.54 12.39 2.57
CA THR A 20 6.02 11.18 1.94
C THR A 20 5.81 10.07 2.98
N LYS A 21 6.78 9.89 3.87
CA LYS A 21 6.64 8.94 4.98
C LYS A 21 5.39 9.19 5.79
N LYS A 22 5.19 10.44 6.16
CA LYS A 22 4.04 10.82 6.98
C LYS A 22 2.73 10.54 6.26
N ARG A 23 2.65 10.90 4.98
CA ARG A 23 1.46 10.68 4.17
C ARG A 23 1.15 9.19 4.03
N LEU A 24 2.17 8.40 3.76
CA LEU A 24 2.00 6.95 3.62
C LEU A 24 1.50 6.34 4.93
N LYS A 25 2.14 6.70 6.02
CA LYS A 25 1.77 6.15 7.32
C LYS A 25 0.34 6.50 7.69
N GLU A 26 -0.04 7.75 7.53
CA GLU A 26 -1.38 8.20 7.85
C GLU A 26 -2.42 7.50 6.99
N ALA A 27 -2.16 7.38 5.69
CA ALA A 27 -3.10 6.72 4.78
C ALA A 27 -3.24 5.24 5.07
N ILE A 28 -2.13 4.57 5.34
CA ILE A 28 -2.15 3.14 5.65
C ILE A 28 -2.89 2.86 6.96
N GLU A 29 -2.69 3.70 7.96
CA GLU A 29 -3.35 3.53 9.24
C GLU A 29 -4.85 3.78 9.19
N LYS A 30 -5.32 4.44 8.13
CA LYS A 30 -6.75 4.66 7.93
C LYS A 30 -7.45 3.54 7.17
N ILE A 31 -6.72 2.58 6.66
CA ILE A 31 -7.36 1.45 5.95
C ILE A 31 -8.38 0.80 6.88
N PRO A 32 -9.60 0.50 6.42
CA PRO A 32 -10.05 0.47 5.02
C PRO A 32 -10.60 1.78 4.47
N LEU A 33 -10.37 2.89 5.11
CA LEU A 33 -10.80 4.18 4.57
C LEU A 33 -9.75 4.70 3.58
N GLY A 34 -10.21 5.45 2.58
CA GLY A 34 -9.35 6.05 1.58
C GLY A 34 -9.71 5.59 0.17
N ASP A 35 -8.85 5.95 -0.78
CA ASP A 35 -9.06 5.59 -2.18
C ASP A 35 -8.55 4.18 -2.44
N ILE A 36 -9.38 3.20 -2.10
CA ILE A 36 -9.02 1.79 -2.15
C ILE A 36 -9.79 1.11 -3.26
N LYS A 37 -9.08 0.30 -4.04
CA LYS A 37 -9.67 -0.46 -5.12
C LYS A 37 -9.17 -1.90 -5.08
N ARG A 38 -10.09 -2.84 -5.29
CA ARG A 38 -9.72 -4.24 -5.37
C ARG A 38 -9.06 -4.52 -6.72
N LEU A 39 -7.98 -5.27 -6.72
CA LEU A 39 -7.30 -5.65 -7.95
C LEU A 39 -7.96 -6.87 -8.55
N LYS A 40 -8.26 -6.79 -9.85
CA LYS A 40 -8.89 -7.89 -10.55
C LYS A 40 -7.92 -9.06 -10.71
N GLY A 41 -8.46 -10.27 -10.59
CA GLY A 41 -7.69 -11.47 -10.83
C GLY A 41 -6.71 -11.85 -9.74
N ILE A 42 -6.61 -11.06 -8.69
CA ILE A 42 -5.74 -11.35 -7.56
C ILE A 42 -6.59 -11.37 -6.31
N ASN A 43 -6.69 -12.53 -5.69
CA ASN A 43 -7.52 -12.69 -4.50
C ASN A 43 -7.01 -11.86 -3.34
N GLU A 44 -7.93 -11.14 -2.69
CA GLU A 44 -7.64 -10.39 -1.47
C GLU A 44 -6.58 -9.29 -1.64
N ALA A 45 -6.29 -8.93 -2.88
CA ALA A 45 -5.33 -7.86 -3.15
C ALA A 45 -6.03 -6.55 -3.44
N TYR A 46 -5.48 -5.48 -2.91
CA TYR A 46 -6.07 -4.15 -2.99
C TYR A 46 -5.00 -3.11 -3.30
N ARG A 47 -5.45 -1.97 -3.79
CA ARG A 47 -4.59 -0.82 -4.06
C ARG A 47 -5.13 0.38 -3.28
N LEU A 48 -4.25 1.02 -2.53
CA LEU A 48 -4.55 2.31 -1.88
C LEU A 48 -3.77 3.39 -2.61
N ARG A 49 -4.47 4.39 -3.09
CA ARG A 49 -3.84 5.50 -3.76
C ARG A 49 -3.46 6.59 -2.75
N VAL A 50 -2.19 6.98 -2.77
CA VAL A 50 -1.67 8.03 -1.89
C VAL A 50 -0.87 9.00 -2.77
N GLY A 51 -1.50 10.10 -3.21
CA GLY A 51 -0.86 11.01 -4.15
C GLY A 51 -0.46 10.28 -5.42
N ASP A 52 0.83 10.32 -5.75
CA ASP A 52 1.37 9.64 -6.93
C ASP A 52 1.83 8.22 -6.65
N LEU A 53 1.53 7.73 -5.46
CA LEU A 53 1.97 6.39 -5.06
C LEU A 53 0.81 5.42 -5.00
N ARG A 54 1.14 4.15 -5.17
CA ARG A 54 0.20 3.05 -5.03
C ARG A 54 0.71 2.13 -3.94
N VAL A 55 -0.12 1.91 -2.92
CA VAL A 55 0.19 0.96 -1.87
C VAL A 55 -0.56 -0.32 -2.17
N LEU A 56 0.17 -1.39 -2.45
CA LEU A 56 -0.43 -2.70 -2.70
C LEU A 56 -0.49 -3.47 -1.41
N PHE A 57 -1.67 -3.97 -1.07
CA PHE A 57 -1.85 -4.66 0.20
C PHE A 57 -2.91 -5.75 0.08
N SER A 58 -2.90 -6.65 1.04
CA SER A 58 -3.94 -7.66 1.18
C SER A 58 -4.56 -7.54 2.57
N MET A 59 -5.79 -8.03 2.70
CA MET A 59 -6.49 -8.06 3.98
C MET A 59 -6.98 -9.47 4.22
N LYS A 60 -6.63 -10.04 5.36
CA LYS A 60 -7.06 -11.38 5.74
C LYS A 60 -6.99 -11.53 7.24
N ASN A 61 -8.06 -12.07 7.84
CA ASN A 61 -8.10 -12.36 9.29
C ASN A 61 -7.71 -11.16 10.14
N ASP A 62 -8.26 -9.99 9.82
CA ASP A 62 -7.97 -8.73 10.52
C ASP A 62 -6.53 -8.27 10.42
N ILE A 63 -5.76 -8.83 9.49
CA ILE A 63 -4.40 -8.40 9.23
C ILE A 63 -4.36 -7.71 7.87
N ILE A 64 -3.78 -6.51 7.85
CA ILE A 64 -3.51 -5.80 6.62
C ILE A 64 -2.03 -5.98 6.35
N TYR A 65 -1.69 -6.60 5.22
CA TYR A 65 -0.31 -6.84 4.86
C TYR A 65 0.08 -5.92 3.71
N ILE A 66 1.00 -4.99 3.98
CA ILE A 66 1.48 -4.04 2.96
C ILE A 66 2.57 -4.74 2.17
N GLU A 67 2.26 -5.07 0.91
CA GLU A 67 3.16 -5.86 0.10
C GLU A 67 4.18 -5.03 -0.66
N ASN A 68 3.76 -3.87 -1.16
CA ASN A 68 4.66 -3.05 -1.94
C ASN A 68 4.11 -1.62 -2.04
N ILE A 69 5.03 -0.69 -2.28
CA ILE A 69 4.68 0.71 -2.50
C ILE A 69 5.40 1.12 -3.77
N ILE A 70 4.64 1.55 -4.78
CA ILE A 70 5.21 1.81 -6.09
C ILE A 70 4.69 3.14 -6.65
N PRO A 71 5.50 3.83 -7.45
CA PRO A 71 5.07 5.06 -8.09
C PRO A 71 3.99 4.80 -9.13
N ARG A 72 3.20 5.82 -9.39
CA ARG A 72 2.19 5.79 -10.43
C ARG A 72 2.81 5.41 -11.77
N GLY A 73 2.11 4.58 -12.52
CA GLY A 73 2.53 4.16 -13.84
C GLY A 73 3.42 2.94 -13.89
N GLN A 74 3.95 2.51 -12.74
CA GLN A 74 4.76 1.30 -12.68
C GLN A 74 4.00 0.09 -12.20
N ALA A 75 2.96 0.33 -11.43
CA ALA A 75 2.24 -0.71 -10.72
C ALA A 75 1.64 -1.79 -11.60
N TYR A 76 1.14 -1.41 -12.75
CA TYR A 76 0.30 -2.30 -13.54
C TYR A 76 0.92 -2.79 -14.83
N LYS A 77 2.09 -2.34 -15.16
CA LYS A 77 2.71 -2.74 -16.40
C LYS A 77 3.11 -4.20 -16.43
N ARG A 78 3.19 -4.81 -15.28
CA ARG A 78 3.64 -6.18 -15.15
C ARG A 78 2.60 -7.15 -14.66
N LEU A 79 1.38 -6.66 -14.53
CA LEU A 79 0.27 -7.50 -14.07
C LEU A 79 -0.51 -8.07 -15.24
#